data_1c8d7347b272f95d6d4b1f5283bb5631
#
_entry.id   1c8d7347b272f95d6d4b1f5283bb5631
#
_cell.length_a   1.000
_cell.length_b   1.000
_cell.length_c   1.000
_cell.angle_alpha   90.00
_cell.angle_beta   90.00
_cell.angle_gamma   90.00
#
_symmetry.space_group_name_H-M   'P 1'
#
loop_
_entity.id
_entity.type
_entity.pdbx_description
1 polymer ?
#
loop_
_entity_poly.entity_id
_entity_poly.type
_entity_poly.pdbx_seq_one_letter_code
_entity_poly.pdbx_strand_id
1 'polypeptide(L)'
;MKRVILCPNPHRDSELTVAKRSRELLEGLGFETVVCLPFSREGYDDQLGVPIRQLQQEIKRADMLIAFGGDGTILHLARTVALHNVPVLGINLGSLGFMSELEPNELERLRDLKSWDFAVESRMMLDVTVLREGKPVYNNIALNDAVISKGSVARVVRLDVSTEEGRLTRITAMGPLCPRPPDPRGTLWRPAGPSWSPRLTICC
;
A
#
# COMPACT_ATOMS: atom_id res chain seq x y z
N MET A 1 -2.28 -2.45 -25.52
CA MET A 1 -2.12 -3.63 -24.64
C MET A 1 -2.03 -3.11 -23.23
N LYS A 2 -2.77 -3.69 -22.29
CA LYS A 2 -2.74 -3.28 -20.88
C LYS A 2 -1.51 -3.87 -20.21
N ARG A 3 -0.87 -3.08 -19.35
CA ARG A 3 0.37 -3.46 -18.66
C ARG A 3 0.11 -3.71 -17.17
N VAL A 4 0.43 -4.92 -16.71
CA VAL A 4 0.21 -5.37 -15.34
C VAL A 4 1.54 -5.65 -14.66
N ILE A 5 1.78 -5.01 -13.52
CA ILE A 5 2.93 -5.32 -12.66
C ILE A 5 2.55 -6.45 -11.71
N LEU A 6 3.35 -7.47 -11.67
CA LEU A 6 3.29 -8.56 -10.69
C LEU A 6 4.31 -8.29 -9.59
N CYS A 7 3.84 -8.11 -8.36
CA CYS A 7 4.69 -7.71 -7.25
C CYS A 7 4.65 -8.76 -6.12
N PRO A 8 5.37 -9.89 -6.28
CA PRO A 8 5.41 -10.96 -5.30
C PRO A 8 6.28 -10.59 -4.09
N ASN A 9 5.82 -10.99 -2.91
CA ASN A 9 6.63 -10.97 -1.70
C ASN A 9 7.47 -12.25 -1.62
N PRO A 10 8.80 -12.20 -1.80
CA PRO A 10 9.64 -13.38 -1.88
C PRO A 10 9.76 -14.15 -0.54
N HIS A 11 9.33 -13.56 0.58
CA HIS A 11 9.23 -14.26 1.85
C HIS A 11 7.98 -15.16 1.96
N ARG A 12 6.99 -14.95 1.08
CA ARG A 12 5.74 -15.71 1.03
C ARG A 12 5.64 -16.60 -0.20
N ASP A 13 6.25 -16.19 -1.30
CA ASP A 13 6.34 -16.91 -2.58
C ASP A 13 7.82 -16.99 -2.98
N SER A 14 8.59 -17.82 -2.30
CA SER A 14 10.06 -17.88 -2.42
C SER A 14 10.53 -18.24 -3.83
N GLU A 15 9.78 -19.05 -4.56
CA GLU A 15 10.07 -19.47 -5.94
C GLU A 15 9.24 -18.69 -6.97
N LEU A 16 8.46 -17.72 -6.52
CA LEU A 16 7.52 -16.94 -7.32
C LEU A 16 6.49 -17.83 -8.07
N THR A 17 6.11 -18.95 -7.48
CA THR A 17 5.25 -19.95 -8.13
C THR A 17 3.88 -19.37 -8.46
N VAL A 18 3.27 -18.66 -7.52
CA VAL A 18 1.95 -18.05 -7.70
C VAL A 18 2.04 -16.88 -8.69
N ALA A 19 3.08 -16.08 -8.59
CA ALA A 19 3.32 -14.98 -9.53
C ALA A 19 3.59 -15.47 -10.96
N LYS A 20 4.39 -16.53 -11.13
CA LYS A 20 4.66 -17.15 -12.44
C LYS A 20 3.40 -17.69 -13.09
N ARG A 21 2.58 -18.43 -12.32
CA ARG A 21 1.30 -18.94 -12.82
C ARG A 21 0.34 -17.81 -13.21
N SER A 22 0.28 -16.75 -12.41
CA SER A 22 -0.53 -15.56 -12.74
C SER A 22 -0.01 -14.86 -14.00
N ARG A 23 1.31 -14.82 -14.18
CA ARG A 23 1.95 -14.29 -15.39
C ARG A 23 1.50 -15.04 -16.64
N GLU A 24 1.60 -16.36 -16.63
CA GLU A 24 1.19 -17.22 -17.76
C GLU A 24 -0.28 -17.01 -18.13
N LEU A 25 -1.16 -16.93 -17.12
CA LEU A 25 -2.59 -16.66 -17.34
C LEU A 25 -2.81 -15.30 -18.00
N LEU A 26 -2.17 -14.25 -17.49
CA LEU A 26 -2.35 -12.88 -18.00
C LEU A 26 -1.74 -12.68 -19.39
N GLU A 27 -0.56 -13.22 -19.65
CA GLU A 27 0.08 -13.19 -20.98
C GLU A 27 -0.77 -13.96 -22.02
N GLY A 28 -1.35 -15.09 -21.62
CA GLY A 28 -2.32 -15.84 -22.46
C GLY A 28 -3.61 -15.06 -22.77
N LEU A 29 -3.95 -14.05 -21.97
CA LEU A 29 -5.06 -13.14 -22.21
C LEU A 29 -4.68 -11.88 -23.02
N GLY A 30 -3.41 -11.71 -23.34
CA GLY A 30 -2.88 -10.59 -24.13
C GLY A 30 -2.44 -9.38 -23.27
N PHE A 31 -2.20 -9.56 -21.98
CA PHE A 31 -1.60 -8.52 -21.14
C PHE A 31 -0.07 -8.51 -21.28
N GLU A 32 0.53 -7.33 -21.18
CA GLU A 32 1.97 -7.20 -20.94
C GLU A 32 2.23 -7.32 -19.44
N THR A 33 3.09 -8.25 -19.03
CA THR A 33 3.40 -8.44 -17.62
C THR A 33 4.85 -8.10 -17.30
N VAL A 34 5.06 -7.53 -16.10
CA VAL A 34 6.39 -7.21 -15.59
C VAL A 34 6.46 -7.63 -14.12
N VAL A 35 7.53 -8.32 -13.74
CA VAL A 35 7.75 -8.70 -12.35
C VAL A 35 8.62 -7.65 -11.66
N CYS A 36 8.14 -7.15 -10.52
CA CYS A 36 8.85 -6.23 -9.64
C CYS A 36 8.83 -6.77 -8.21
N LEU A 37 9.82 -6.46 -7.40
CA LEU A 37 9.80 -6.81 -5.98
C LEU A 37 9.36 -5.61 -5.13
N PRO A 38 8.57 -5.85 -4.06
CA PRO A 38 8.17 -4.79 -3.14
C PRO A 38 9.32 -4.25 -2.30
N PHE A 39 10.36 -5.09 -2.10
CA PHE A 39 11.55 -4.76 -1.30
C PHE A 39 12.81 -4.92 -2.16
N SER A 40 13.75 -3.98 -2.02
CA SER A 40 15.08 -4.13 -2.61
C SER A 40 15.79 -5.31 -1.95
N ARG A 41 16.22 -6.28 -2.73
CA ARG A 41 16.99 -7.41 -2.25
C ARG A 41 18.16 -7.65 -3.20
N GLU A 42 19.37 -7.35 -2.74
CA GLU A 42 20.59 -7.66 -3.48
C GLU A 42 20.72 -9.17 -3.65
N GLY A 43 21.02 -9.63 -4.87
CA GLY A 43 21.33 -11.03 -5.18
C GLY A 43 20.14 -11.96 -5.50
N TYR A 44 18.93 -11.43 -5.71
CA TYR A 44 17.74 -12.26 -6.02
C TYR A 44 17.53 -12.50 -7.53
N ASP A 45 18.12 -11.69 -8.38
CA ASP A 45 17.75 -11.60 -9.81
C ASP A 45 18.07 -12.86 -10.62
N ASP A 46 19.15 -13.58 -10.29
CA ASP A 46 19.62 -14.71 -11.12
C ASP A 46 18.98 -16.06 -10.79
N GLN A 47 18.35 -16.20 -9.62
CA GLN A 47 17.84 -17.49 -9.13
C GLN A 47 16.35 -17.73 -9.41
N LEU A 48 15.58 -16.68 -9.69
CA LEU A 48 14.12 -16.77 -9.78
C LEU A 48 13.57 -17.15 -11.16
N GLY A 49 14.41 -17.21 -12.19
CA GLY A 49 14.03 -17.62 -13.54
C GLY A 49 13.06 -16.66 -14.25
N VAL A 50 12.90 -15.44 -13.73
CA VAL A 50 12.15 -14.34 -14.35
C VAL A 50 12.90 -13.03 -14.18
N PRO A 51 12.94 -12.17 -15.23
CA PRO A 51 13.60 -10.87 -15.13
C PRO A 51 12.84 -9.97 -14.13
N ILE A 52 13.55 -9.48 -13.12
CA ILE A 52 13.02 -8.55 -12.12
C ILE A 52 13.32 -7.12 -12.59
N ARG A 53 12.31 -6.25 -12.53
CA ARG A 53 12.42 -4.83 -12.89
C ARG A 53 12.25 -3.94 -11.66
N GLN A 54 12.73 -2.71 -11.77
CA GLN A 54 12.60 -1.72 -10.71
C GLN A 54 11.18 -1.14 -10.67
N LEU A 55 10.48 -1.32 -9.57
CA LEU A 55 9.10 -0.88 -9.41
C LEU A 55 8.92 0.61 -9.71
N GLN A 56 9.83 1.47 -9.24
CA GLN A 56 9.74 2.93 -9.41
C GLN A 56 9.79 3.38 -10.89
N GLN A 57 10.37 2.56 -11.76
CA GLN A 57 10.43 2.84 -13.20
C GLN A 57 9.18 2.32 -13.90
N GLU A 58 8.78 1.10 -13.56
CA GLU A 58 7.70 0.39 -14.23
C GLU A 58 6.30 0.91 -13.85
N ILE A 59 6.13 1.39 -12.61
CA ILE A 59 4.83 1.86 -12.10
C ILE A 59 4.26 3.02 -12.92
N LYS A 60 5.11 3.84 -13.51
CA LYS A 60 4.72 4.98 -14.35
C LYS A 60 3.97 4.60 -15.63
N ARG A 61 4.08 3.34 -16.04
CA ARG A 61 3.48 2.82 -17.28
C ARG A 61 2.50 1.69 -17.01
N ALA A 62 2.22 1.41 -15.73
CA ALA A 62 1.35 0.33 -15.33
C ALA A 62 -0.12 0.76 -15.36
N ASP A 63 -0.98 -0.11 -15.88
CA ASP A 63 -2.43 0.03 -15.78
C ASP A 63 -2.96 -0.61 -14.48
N MET A 64 -2.25 -1.58 -13.92
CA MET A 64 -2.60 -2.27 -12.67
C MET A 64 -1.35 -2.87 -12.02
N LEU A 65 -1.40 -3.02 -10.69
CA LEU A 65 -0.43 -3.78 -9.91
C LEU A 65 -1.13 -4.92 -9.20
N ILE A 66 -0.59 -6.14 -9.32
CA ILE A 66 -1.04 -7.31 -8.56
C ILE A 66 0.01 -7.58 -7.47
N ALA A 67 -0.40 -7.48 -6.22
CA ALA A 67 0.44 -7.74 -5.06
C ALA A 67 0.22 -9.18 -4.55
N PHE A 68 1.29 -9.96 -4.43
CA PHE A 68 1.23 -11.32 -3.89
C PHE A 68 1.84 -11.34 -2.49
N GLY A 69 0.99 -11.51 -1.48
CA GLY A 69 1.40 -11.47 -0.08
C GLY A 69 0.21 -11.24 0.85
N GLY A 70 0.44 -10.69 2.02
CA GLY A 70 -0.62 -10.25 2.94
C GLY A 70 -0.77 -8.73 2.93
N ASP A 71 -1.59 -8.22 3.86
CA ASP A 71 -1.86 -6.79 4.04
C ASP A 71 -0.57 -5.95 4.17
N GLY A 72 0.45 -6.46 4.86
CA GLY A 72 1.74 -5.78 4.99
C GLY A 72 2.44 -5.53 3.65
N THR A 73 2.28 -6.41 2.66
CA THR A 73 2.83 -6.22 1.32
C THR A 73 2.10 -5.08 0.61
N ILE A 74 0.77 -5.05 0.71
CA ILE A 74 -0.05 -3.99 0.11
C ILE A 74 0.24 -2.64 0.79
N LEU A 75 0.33 -2.61 2.12
CA LEU A 75 0.69 -1.39 2.87
C LEU A 75 2.06 -0.83 2.45
N HIS A 76 3.04 -1.70 2.21
CA HIS A 76 4.36 -1.27 1.74
C HIS A 76 4.31 -0.64 0.34
N LEU A 77 3.47 -1.19 -0.54
CA LEU A 77 3.28 -0.70 -1.91
C LEU A 77 2.38 0.53 -2.00
N ALA A 78 1.53 0.75 -0.99
CA ALA A 78 0.45 1.75 -1.00
C ALA A 78 0.92 3.15 -1.41
N ARG A 79 2.06 3.61 -0.86
CA ARG A 79 2.63 4.91 -1.22
C ARG A 79 2.97 5.01 -2.71
N THR A 80 3.66 4.00 -3.23
CA THR A 80 4.12 4.00 -4.63
C THR A 80 2.93 3.99 -5.58
N VAL A 81 1.94 3.15 -5.33
CA VAL A 81 0.75 3.05 -6.19
C VAL A 81 -0.13 4.29 -6.09
N ALA A 82 -0.29 4.87 -4.91
CA ALA A 82 -1.09 6.09 -4.71
C ALA A 82 -0.52 7.29 -5.45
N LEU A 83 0.80 7.48 -5.41
CA LEU A 83 1.48 8.58 -6.11
C LEU A 83 1.33 8.49 -7.64
N HIS A 84 1.04 7.31 -8.18
CA HIS A 84 0.88 7.08 -9.62
C HIS A 84 -0.56 6.75 -10.02
N ASN A 85 -1.49 6.74 -9.04
CA ASN A 85 -2.91 6.42 -9.25
C ASN A 85 -3.12 5.06 -9.96
N VAL A 86 -2.32 4.05 -9.60
CA VAL A 86 -2.41 2.69 -10.15
C VAL A 86 -3.27 1.83 -9.24
N PRO A 87 -4.32 1.17 -9.74
CA PRO A 87 -5.12 0.25 -8.95
C PRO A 87 -4.32 -0.99 -8.54
N VAL A 88 -4.62 -1.51 -7.35
CA VAL A 88 -3.97 -2.69 -6.77
C VAL A 88 -4.96 -3.81 -6.57
N LEU A 89 -4.61 -5.00 -7.05
CA LEU A 89 -5.29 -6.25 -6.74
C LEU A 89 -4.40 -7.07 -5.79
N GLY A 90 -4.91 -7.43 -4.62
CA GLY A 90 -4.21 -8.25 -3.65
C GLY A 90 -4.51 -9.74 -3.84
N ILE A 91 -3.48 -10.58 -3.91
CA ILE A 91 -3.58 -12.05 -3.83
C ILE A 91 -2.93 -12.48 -2.52
N ASN A 92 -3.72 -13.06 -1.63
CA ASN A 92 -3.28 -13.41 -0.28
C ASN A 92 -2.42 -14.68 -0.30
N LEU A 93 -1.21 -14.59 0.25
CA LEU A 93 -0.29 -15.72 0.41
C LEU A 93 -0.04 -16.05 1.89
N GLY A 94 -0.99 -15.81 2.75
CA GLY A 94 -0.83 -16.02 4.18
C GLY A 94 -2.14 -16.18 4.92
N SER A 95 -2.20 -15.68 6.14
CA SER A 95 -3.46 -15.56 6.89
C SER A 95 -4.38 -14.57 6.22
N LEU A 96 -5.69 -14.84 6.30
CA LEU A 96 -6.73 -13.98 5.74
C LEU A 96 -6.52 -12.51 6.17
N GLY A 97 -6.40 -11.62 5.19
CA GLY A 97 -6.26 -10.19 5.38
C GLY A 97 -7.53 -9.43 5.04
N PHE A 98 -7.51 -8.11 5.26
CA PHE A 98 -8.64 -7.22 4.94
C PHE A 98 -8.45 -6.48 3.61
N MET A 99 -7.30 -6.66 2.95
CA MET A 99 -6.91 -5.89 1.77
C MET A 99 -6.73 -6.74 0.51
N SER A 100 -6.71 -8.06 0.67
CA SER A 100 -6.58 -9.00 -0.43
C SER A 100 -7.95 -9.45 -0.92
N GLU A 101 -8.12 -9.57 -2.25
CA GLU A 101 -9.38 -9.95 -2.89
C GLU A 101 -9.40 -11.41 -3.34
N LEU A 102 -8.24 -12.01 -3.61
CA LEU A 102 -8.12 -13.37 -4.13
C LEU A 102 -7.19 -14.22 -3.26
N GLU A 103 -7.44 -15.52 -3.30
CA GLU A 103 -6.55 -16.55 -2.76
C GLU A 103 -5.83 -17.30 -3.89
N PRO A 104 -4.74 -18.07 -3.61
CA PRO A 104 -3.99 -18.79 -4.63
C PRO A 104 -4.80 -19.85 -5.40
N ASN A 105 -5.88 -20.36 -4.82
CA ASN A 105 -6.82 -21.30 -5.46
C ASN A 105 -7.82 -20.60 -6.40
N GLU A 106 -7.90 -19.28 -6.36
CA GLU A 106 -8.82 -18.47 -7.15
C GLU A 106 -8.15 -17.75 -8.35
N LEU A 107 -6.91 -18.11 -8.71
CA LEU A 107 -6.17 -17.45 -9.80
C LEU A 107 -6.91 -17.45 -11.15
N GLU A 108 -7.78 -18.43 -11.39
CA GLU A 108 -8.58 -18.47 -12.60
C GLU A 108 -9.50 -17.24 -12.76
N ARG A 109 -9.85 -16.57 -11.67
CA ARG A 109 -10.62 -15.30 -11.69
C ARG A 109 -9.83 -14.15 -12.32
N LEU A 110 -8.51 -14.25 -12.46
CA LEU A 110 -7.74 -13.29 -13.25
C LEU A 110 -8.19 -13.22 -14.72
N ARG A 111 -8.91 -14.23 -15.22
CA ARG A 111 -9.52 -14.21 -16.55
C ARG A 111 -10.59 -13.12 -16.70
N ASP A 112 -11.22 -12.74 -15.59
CA ASP A 112 -12.25 -11.67 -15.58
C ASP A 112 -11.64 -10.32 -15.94
N LEU A 113 -10.32 -10.14 -15.74
CA LEU A 113 -9.60 -8.93 -16.16
C LEU A 113 -9.59 -8.73 -17.69
N LYS A 114 -9.90 -9.77 -18.48
CA LYS A 114 -9.92 -9.66 -19.95
C LYS A 114 -10.90 -8.59 -20.44
N SER A 115 -12.06 -8.47 -19.80
CA SER A 115 -13.06 -7.43 -20.11
C SER A 115 -12.60 -6.04 -19.65
N TRP A 116 -11.65 -5.96 -18.73
CA TRP A 116 -11.22 -4.74 -18.03
C TRP A 116 -12.38 -4.02 -17.33
N ASP A 117 -13.44 -4.76 -17.00
CA ASP A 117 -14.63 -4.27 -16.31
C ASP A 117 -14.63 -4.79 -14.87
N PHE A 118 -14.15 -3.96 -13.95
CA PHE A 118 -14.09 -4.25 -12.53
C PHE A 118 -14.33 -2.98 -11.71
N ALA A 119 -14.90 -3.13 -10.55
CA ALA A 119 -15.06 -2.04 -9.60
C ALA A 119 -13.75 -1.73 -8.90
N VAL A 120 -13.42 -0.45 -8.78
CA VAL A 120 -12.25 0.01 -8.02
C VAL A 120 -12.74 0.67 -6.73
N GLU A 121 -12.34 0.12 -5.60
CA GLU A 121 -12.55 0.73 -4.30
C GLU A 121 -11.52 1.82 -4.04
N SER A 122 -11.97 3.03 -3.74
CA SER A 122 -11.10 4.13 -3.36
C SER A 122 -10.88 4.14 -1.85
N ARG A 123 -9.63 4.15 -1.42
CA ARG A 123 -9.25 4.21 -0.01
C ARG A 123 -8.64 5.55 0.34
N MET A 124 -9.10 6.11 1.46
CA MET A 124 -8.56 7.35 2.01
C MET A 124 -7.17 7.10 2.59
N MET A 125 -6.28 8.07 2.38
CA MET A 125 -4.93 8.06 2.98
C MET A 125 -4.73 9.29 3.86
N LEU A 126 -3.82 9.19 4.81
CA LEU A 126 -3.36 10.31 5.63
C LEU A 126 -2.16 10.98 4.96
N ASP A 127 -2.21 12.30 4.80
CA ASP A 127 -1.03 13.12 4.50
C ASP A 127 -0.43 13.60 5.82
N VAL A 128 0.78 13.17 6.13
CA VAL A 128 1.46 13.42 7.40
C VAL A 128 2.63 14.36 7.18
N THR A 129 2.57 15.54 7.76
CA THR A 129 3.67 16.50 7.74
C THR A 129 4.17 16.77 9.16
N VAL A 130 5.48 16.64 9.35
CA VAL A 130 6.15 17.01 10.61
C VAL A 130 6.75 18.39 10.47
N LEU A 131 6.36 19.30 11.36
CA LEU A 131 6.89 20.65 11.44
C LEU A 131 7.82 20.78 12.64
N ARG A 132 8.94 21.47 12.46
CA ARG A 132 9.83 21.91 13.53
C ARG A 132 10.04 23.42 13.40
N GLU A 133 9.74 24.16 14.46
CA GLU A 133 9.80 25.63 14.44
C GLU A 133 9.01 26.24 13.25
N GLY A 134 7.83 25.67 12.95
CA GLY A 134 6.98 26.09 11.85
C GLY A 134 7.44 25.69 10.45
N LYS A 135 8.57 24.98 10.31
CA LYS A 135 9.10 24.53 9.02
C LYS A 135 8.85 23.03 8.81
N PRO A 136 8.44 22.60 7.61
CA PRO A 136 8.29 21.18 7.31
C PRO A 136 9.66 20.49 7.27
N VAL A 137 9.84 19.46 8.11
CA VAL A 137 11.07 18.66 8.18
C VAL A 137 10.86 17.23 7.69
N TYR A 138 9.63 16.78 7.59
CA TYR A 138 9.29 15.45 7.08
C TYR A 138 7.87 15.46 6.52
N ASN A 139 7.65 14.75 5.41
CA ASN A 139 6.33 14.51 4.85
C ASN A 139 6.22 13.07 4.37
N ASN A 140 5.08 12.44 4.61
CA ASN A 140 4.77 11.11 4.11
C ASN A 140 3.26 10.89 4.05
N ILE A 141 2.85 9.83 3.35
CA ILE A 141 1.45 9.38 3.31
C ILE A 141 1.34 8.02 3.99
N ALA A 142 0.22 7.79 4.65
CA ALA A 142 -0.09 6.53 5.32
C ALA A 142 -1.48 6.04 4.92
N LEU A 143 -1.61 4.73 4.64
CA LEU A 143 -2.88 4.12 4.29
C LEU A 143 -3.73 3.81 5.52
N ASN A 144 -3.10 3.35 6.61
CA ASN A 144 -3.80 3.00 7.85
C ASN A 144 -3.50 3.98 8.97
N ASP A 145 -2.27 4.01 9.44
CA ASP A 145 -1.89 4.67 10.68
C ASP A 145 -0.63 5.52 10.50
N ALA A 146 -0.57 6.66 11.17
CA ALA A 146 0.65 7.41 11.37
C ALA A 146 1.09 7.21 12.84
N VAL A 147 2.18 6.48 13.05
CA VAL A 147 2.63 6.16 14.40
C VAL A 147 3.63 7.20 14.90
N ILE A 148 3.29 7.87 15.98
CA ILE A 148 4.18 8.77 16.69
C ILE A 148 4.78 7.98 17.87
N SER A 149 6.07 7.70 17.79
CA SER A 149 6.77 7.00 18.85
C SER A 149 7.94 7.85 19.39
N LYS A 150 8.24 7.66 20.67
CA LYS A 150 9.47 8.20 21.23
C LYS A 150 10.68 7.48 20.63
N GLY A 151 11.80 8.18 20.51
CA GLY A 151 13.07 7.55 20.17
C GLY A 151 13.54 6.58 21.27
N SER A 152 14.82 6.19 21.25
CA SER A 152 15.42 5.18 22.12
C SER A 152 15.40 5.47 23.63
N VAL A 153 15.09 6.70 24.03
CA VAL A 153 15.10 7.10 25.46
C VAL A 153 13.70 6.96 26.05
N ALA A 154 13.60 6.28 27.20
CA ALA A 154 12.37 6.11 27.96
C ALA A 154 11.93 7.41 28.66
N ARG A 155 11.39 8.37 27.89
CA ARG A 155 10.85 9.63 28.40
C ARG A 155 9.34 9.69 28.16
N VAL A 156 8.65 10.37 29.06
CA VAL A 156 7.24 10.71 28.89
C VAL A 156 7.12 11.75 27.78
N VAL A 157 6.28 11.48 26.79
CA VAL A 157 5.96 12.42 25.71
C VAL A 157 4.63 13.08 26.02
N ARG A 158 4.58 14.40 25.93
CA ARG A 158 3.34 15.18 26.05
C ARG A 158 2.94 15.64 24.65
N LEU A 159 1.71 15.35 24.28
CA LEU A 159 1.15 15.71 22.98
C LEU A 159 -0.12 16.52 23.18
N ASP A 160 -0.15 17.68 22.57
CA ASP A 160 -1.38 18.47 22.43
C ASP A 160 -2.01 18.10 21.08
N VAL A 161 -3.22 17.59 21.10
CA VAL A 161 -3.98 17.22 19.91
C VAL A 161 -4.99 18.32 19.63
N SER A 162 -4.93 18.86 18.43
CA SER A 162 -5.84 19.90 17.96
C SER A 162 -6.34 19.60 16.53
N THR A 163 -7.49 20.16 16.21
CA THR A 163 -8.05 20.21 14.86
C THR A 163 -8.13 21.68 14.41
N GLU A 164 -8.61 21.90 13.20
CA GLU A 164 -8.91 23.27 12.72
C GLU A 164 -9.97 23.98 13.60
N GLU A 165 -10.85 23.21 14.25
CA GLU A 165 -11.88 23.71 15.14
C GLU A 165 -11.36 24.06 16.55
N GLY A 166 -10.14 23.65 16.90
CA GLY A 166 -9.51 23.96 18.17
C GLY A 166 -8.82 22.77 18.82
N ARG A 167 -8.41 22.98 20.06
CA ARG A 167 -7.71 21.97 20.85
C ARG A 167 -8.67 20.88 21.32
N LEU A 168 -8.37 19.62 20.98
CA LEU A 168 -9.17 18.47 21.42
C LEU A 168 -8.75 17.97 22.79
N THR A 169 -7.45 17.67 22.97
CA THR A 169 -6.98 17.04 24.20
C THR A 169 -5.46 17.17 24.36
N ARG A 170 -5.00 16.91 25.58
CA ARG A 170 -3.59 16.69 25.89
C ARG A 170 -3.37 15.25 26.33
N ILE A 171 -2.46 14.57 25.69
CA ILE A 171 -2.12 13.18 25.98
C ILE A 171 -0.71 13.14 26.57
N THR A 172 -0.57 12.43 27.67
CA THR A 172 0.75 12.12 28.25
C THR A 172 0.96 10.63 28.09
N ALA A 173 1.94 10.23 27.28
CA ALA A 173 2.16 8.83 26.93
C ALA A 173 3.60 8.41 27.15
N MET A 174 3.79 7.17 27.58
CA MET A 174 5.08 6.48 27.63
C MET A 174 5.26 5.52 26.45
N GLY A 175 4.25 5.37 25.61
CA GLY A 175 4.19 4.46 24.45
C GLY A 175 3.91 5.17 23.12
N PRO A 176 3.84 4.41 22.03
CA PRO A 176 3.49 4.95 20.72
C PRO A 176 2.03 5.45 20.70
N LEU A 177 1.82 6.54 19.99
CA LEU A 177 0.51 7.05 19.62
C LEU A 177 0.26 6.74 18.16
N CYS A 178 -0.92 6.19 17.89
CA CYS A 178 -1.31 5.73 16.56
C CYS A 178 -2.59 6.45 16.16
N PRO A 179 -2.52 7.69 15.64
CA PRO A 179 -3.69 8.30 15.02
C PRO A 179 -4.06 7.50 13.78
N ARG A 180 -5.30 7.05 13.77
CA ARG A 180 -5.91 6.29 12.68
C ARG A 180 -6.92 7.18 11.97
N PRO A 181 -7.03 7.13 10.63
CA PRO A 181 -8.17 7.75 9.97
C PRO A 181 -9.47 7.18 10.56
N PRO A 182 -10.54 7.98 10.59
CA PRO A 182 -11.84 7.48 11.02
C PRO A 182 -12.17 6.23 10.22
N ASP A 183 -12.50 5.14 10.94
CA ASP A 183 -12.84 3.86 10.31
C ASP A 183 -14.08 4.05 9.44
N PRO A 184 -14.01 3.90 8.12
CA PRO A 184 -15.16 4.06 7.24
C PRO A 184 -16.15 2.90 7.32
N ARG A 185 -15.93 1.89 8.16
CA ARG A 185 -16.85 0.77 8.36
C ARG A 185 -18.16 1.16 9.05
N GLY A 186 -18.35 2.42 9.37
CA GLY A 186 -19.66 3.00 9.55
C GLY A 186 -20.34 3.24 8.22
N THR A 187 -20.68 2.18 7.48
CA THR A 187 -21.59 2.19 6.32
C THR A 187 -21.17 3.06 5.10
N LEU A 188 -20.98 2.37 3.99
CA LEU A 188 -20.89 2.90 2.61
C LEU A 188 -19.60 3.64 2.25
N TRP A 189 -18.66 2.88 1.69
CA TRP A 189 -17.65 3.43 0.80
C TRP A 189 -18.34 4.14 -0.37
N ARG A 190 -18.28 5.46 -0.35
CA ARG A 190 -18.53 6.27 -1.54
C ARG A 190 -17.19 6.80 -2.02
N PRO A 191 -16.93 6.82 -3.34
CA PRO A 191 -15.79 7.56 -3.84
C PRO A 191 -15.99 9.02 -3.43
N ALA A 192 -15.17 9.49 -2.49
CA ALA A 192 -15.06 10.91 -2.24
C ALA A 192 -14.49 11.52 -3.52
N GLY A 193 -15.16 12.52 -4.04
CA GLY A 193 -14.63 13.35 -5.11
C GLY A 193 -13.26 13.93 -4.73
N PRO A 194 -12.53 14.55 -5.67
CA PRO A 194 -11.16 14.95 -5.47
C PRO A 194 -11.08 15.95 -4.30
N SER A 195 -10.33 15.60 -3.26
CA SER A 195 -9.79 16.57 -2.27
C SER A 195 -10.08 16.43 -0.78
N TRP A 196 -10.30 15.25 -0.20
CA TRP A 196 -10.24 15.19 1.26
C TRP A 196 -9.35 14.04 1.73
N SER A 197 -8.04 14.25 1.63
CA SER A 197 -7.09 13.51 2.48
C SER A 197 -6.99 14.28 3.79
N PRO A 198 -7.35 13.71 4.94
CA PRO A 198 -7.15 14.36 6.22
C PRO A 198 -5.66 14.60 6.41
N ARG A 199 -5.29 15.86 6.60
CA ARG A 199 -3.91 16.25 6.87
C ARG A 199 -3.65 16.14 8.35
N LEU A 200 -2.66 15.35 8.72
CA LEU A 200 -2.12 15.34 10.07
C LEU A 200 -0.85 16.18 10.09
N THR A 201 -0.90 17.31 10.77
CA THR A 201 0.28 18.15 11.00
C THR A 201 0.79 17.91 12.41
N ILE A 202 2.05 17.49 12.53
CA ILE A 202 2.73 17.28 13.79
C ILE A 202 3.72 18.42 14.00
N CYS A 203 3.51 19.21 15.07
CA CYS A 203 4.44 20.26 15.49
C CYS A 203 5.34 19.72 16.60
N CYS A 204 6.65 19.76 16.41
CA CYS A 204 7.67 19.35 17.37
C CYS A 204 8.45 20.57 17.86
#